data_0607523cbebc751d7c83243b0ba3e2d8
#
_entry.id   0607523cbebc751d7c83243b0ba3e2d8
#
_cell.length_a   1.000
_cell.length_b   1.000
_cell.length_c   1.000
_cell.angle_alpha   90.00
_cell.angle_beta   90.00
_cell.angle_gamma   90.00
#
_symmetry.space_group_name_H-M   'P 1'
#
loop_
_entity.id
_entity.type
_entity.pdbx_description
1 polymer ?
#
loop_
_entity_poly.entity_id
_entity_poly.type
_entity_poly.pdbx_seq_one_letter_code
_entity_poly.pdbx_strand_id
1 'polypeptide(L)'
;MLWRKKLTRTQLKTFVHNTLPTTVAMEACPGSQYWGRLFDDAGFAVKIIPAQFVKPCLKSNKNDFNDAAAIAKAGSRGTMRCVSLKSHEQLARQATHRVRQRFIEERTATVNQMCALLLEYGITVPVGRKVFERNFPCILEDAENGLPDFMRSLIFRLRQRWLGLGVQIDEMSEQLKLVSSASEECQLISSVPGIGSNITTGLIAAVGSGKQFKRGRVCLHSWD
;
A
#
# COMPACT_ATOMS: atom_id res chain seq x y z
N MET A 1 -4.93 4.92 -38.11
CA MET A 1 -5.42 3.54 -38.18
C MET A 1 -5.68 3.02 -36.78
N LEU A 2 -6.92 2.62 -36.47
CA LEU A 2 -7.23 2.03 -35.16
C LEU A 2 -6.96 0.51 -35.25
N TRP A 3 -5.87 0.10 -34.63
CA TRP A 3 -5.52 -1.30 -34.53
C TRP A 3 -5.92 -1.83 -33.16
N ARG A 4 -6.58 -2.98 -33.09
CA ARG A 4 -7.05 -3.60 -31.86
C ARG A 4 -6.61 -5.05 -31.82
N LYS A 5 -5.82 -5.44 -30.82
CA LYS A 5 -5.33 -6.80 -30.66
C LYS A 5 -5.28 -7.18 -29.19
N LYS A 6 -5.61 -8.42 -28.90
CA LYS A 6 -5.41 -9.02 -27.60
C LYS A 6 -4.05 -9.72 -27.60
N LEU A 7 -3.18 -9.39 -26.65
CA LEU A 7 -1.84 -9.92 -26.55
C LEU A 7 -1.65 -10.64 -25.21
N THR A 8 -0.93 -11.75 -25.22
CA THR A 8 -0.38 -12.35 -24.01
C THR A 8 0.76 -11.50 -23.46
N ARG A 9 1.18 -11.74 -22.22
CA ARG A 9 2.32 -11.02 -21.60
C ARG A 9 3.61 -11.15 -22.42
N THR A 10 3.90 -12.35 -22.95
CA THR A 10 5.08 -12.60 -23.79
C THR A 10 4.97 -11.84 -25.12
N GLN A 11 3.81 -11.92 -25.77
CA GLN A 11 3.57 -11.19 -27.03
C GLN A 11 3.65 -9.67 -26.85
N LEU A 12 3.21 -9.16 -25.69
CA LEU A 12 3.33 -7.73 -25.39
C LEU A 12 4.80 -7.30 -25.24
N LYS A 13 5.66 -8.11 -24.61
CA LYS A 13 7.10 -7.85 -24.54
C LYS A 13 7.72 -7.79 -25.94
N THR A 14 7.44 -8.80 -26.78
CA THR A 14 7.91 -8.84 -28.18
C THR A 14 7.41 -7.64 -28.97
N PHE A 15 6.14 -7.24 -28.74
CA PHE A 15 5.55 -6.05 -29.38
C PHE A 15 6.30 -4.78 -29.00
N VAL A 16 6.66 -4.59 -27.72
CA VAL A 16 7.42 -3.43 -27.25
C VAL A 16 8.76 -3.33 -27.99
N HIS A 17 9.49 -4.43 -28.09
CA HIS A 17 10.80 -4.44 -28.78
C HIS A 17 10.72 -4.21 -30.29
N ASN A 18 9.61 -4.58 -30.93
CA ASN A 18 9.44 -4.50 -32.38
C ASN A 18 8.64 -3.26 -32.85
N THR A 19 8.23 -2.39 -31.92
CA THR A 19 7.42 -1.22 -32.26
C THR A 19 8.22 0.06 -32.02
N LEU A 20 8.10 0.99 -32.94
CA LEU A 20 8.73 2.33 -32.77
C LEU A 20 8.13 3.02 -31.54
N PRO A 21 8.98 3.70 -30.72
CA PRO A 21 8.56 4.42 -29.54
C PRO A 21 7.45 5.42 -29.85
N THR A 22 6.41 5.39 -29.03
CA THR A 22 5.26 6.30 -29.12
C THR A 22 4.71 6.51 -27.70
N THR A 23 3.58 7.20 -27.57
CA THR A 23 2.92 7.36 -26.28
C THR A 23 2.09 6.12 -25.94
N VAL A 24 2.33 5.56 -24.77
CA VAL A 24 1.57 4.45 -24.18
C VAL A 24 0.81 4.93 -22.96
N ALA A 25 -0.50 4.76 -22.98
CA ALA A 25 -1.36 5.03 -21.83
C ALA A 25 -1.83 3.71 -21.20
N MET A 26 -1.81 3.62 -19.87
CA MET A 26 -2.32 2.49 -19.12
C MET A 26 -3.01 2.97 -17.84
N GLU A 27 -3.95 2.16 -17.35
CA GLU A 27 -4.59 2.41 -16.07
C GLU A 27 -3.64 2.08 -14.91
N ALA A 28 -3.69 2.86 -13.83
CA ALA A 28 -2.98 2.59 -12.59
C ALA A 28 -3.61 1.37 -11.88
N CYS A 29 -3.07 0.19 -12.15
CA CYS A 29 -3.50 -1.09 -11.59
C CYS A 29 -2.28 -1.91 -11.12
N PRO A 30 -2.46 -3.03 -10.40
CA PRO A 30 -1.36 -3.92 -10.07
C PRO A 30 -0.57 -4.33 -11.33
N GLY A 31 0.75 -4.11 -11.31
CA GLY A 31 1.64 -4.37 -12.43
C GLY A 31 1.87 -3.18 -13.38
N SER A 32 1.09 -2.10 -13.29
CA SER A 32 1.28 -0.92 -14.16
C SER A 32 2.69 -0.31 -14.05
N GLN A 33 3.29 -0.33 -12.87
CA GLN A 33 4.65 0.15 -12.65
C GLN A 33 5.70 -0.72 -13.34
N TYR A 34 5.51 -2.04 -13.37
CA TYR A 34 6.39 -2.97 -14.09
C TYR A 34 6.33 -2.71 -15.60
N TRP A 35 5.11 -2.68 -16.15
CA TRP A 35 4.91 -2.43 -17.58
C TRP A 35 5.35 -1.03 -17.96
N GLY A 36 5.06 -0.05 -17.10
CA GLY A 36 5.49 1.33 -17.31
C GLY A 36 7.01 1.44 -17.47
N ARG A 37 7.81 0.84 -16.58
CA ARG A 37 9.28 0.83 -16.73
C ARG A 37 9.72 0.11 -17.98
N LEU A 38 9.12 -1.05 -18.31
CA LEU A 38 9.48 -1.79 -19.51
C LEU A 38 9.25 -0.98 -20.80
N PHE A 39 8.17 -0.20 -20.85
CA PHE A 39 7.92 0.72 -21.98
C PHE A 39 8.87 1.92 -21.95
N ASP A 40 9.12 2.50 -20.79
CA ASP A 40 10.02 3.64 -20.60
C ASP A 40 11.47 3.28 -21.00
N ASP A 41 11.96 2.12 -20.57
CA ASP A 41 13.27 1.56 -20.94
C ASP A 41 13.40 1.34 -22.46
N ALA A 42 12.28 1.06 -23.14
CA ALA A 42 12.21 0.93 -24.60
C ALA A 42 11.99 2.27 -25.32
N GLY A 43 12.02 3.41 -24.61
CA GLY A 43 11.92 4.76 -25.16
C GLY A 43 10.51 5.28 -25.39
N PHE A 44 9.46 4.59 -24.92
CA PHE A 44 8.08 5.03 -25.06
C PHE A 44 7.73 6.14 -24.03
N ALA A 45 6.91 7.10 -24.42
CA ALA A 45 6.35 8.07 -23.49
C ALA A 45 5.20 7.43 -22.69
N VAL A 46 5.43 7.14 -21.40
CA VAL A 46 4.48 6.38 -20.56
C VAL A 46 3.54 7.33 -19.80
N LYS A 47 2.24 7.04 -19.86
CA LYS A 47 1.18 7.69 -19.09
C LYS A 47 0.43 6.66 -18.25
N ILE A 48 0.65 6.64 -16.93
CA ILE A 48 -0.13 5.83 -15.99
C ILE A 48 -1.26 6.70 -15.43
N ILE A 49 -2.50 6.33 -15.71
CA ILE A 49 -3.69 7.16 -15.44
C ILE A 49 -4.45 6.54 -14.27
N PRO A 50 -4.76 7.29 -13.19
CA PRO A 50 -5.60 6.81 -12.11
C PRO A 50 -6.99 6.39 -12.61
N ALA A 51 -7.55 5.30 -12.06
CA ALA A 51 -8.82 4.72 -12.45
C ALA A 51 -9.98 5.73 -12.43
N GLN A 52 -9.98 6.65 -11.46
CA GLN A 52 -10.98 7.72 -11.35
C GLN A 52 -11.06 8.63 -12.59
N PHE A 53 -9.96 8.82 -13.32
CA PHE A 53 -9.94 9.62 -14.54
C PHE A 53 -10.24 8.81 -15.81
N VAL A 54 -10.15 7.48 -15.74
CA VAL A 54 -10.54 6.57 -16.83
C VAL A 54 -12.05 6.33 -16.81
N LYS A 55 -12.65 6.14 -15.63
CA LYS A 55 -14.09 5.86 -15.45
C LYS A 55 -15.03 6.78 -16.26
N PRO A 56 -14.87 8.11 -16.28
CA PRO A 56 -15.75 9.00 -17.06
C PRO A 56 -15.64 8.81 -18.57
N CYS A 57 -14.60 8.12 -19.05
CA CYS A 57 -14.39 7.84 -20.47
C CYS A 57 -14.95 6.48 -20.91
N LEU A 58 -15.40 5.65 -19.97
CA LEU A 58 -16.00 4.34 -20.24
C LEU A 58 -17.37 4.51 -20.93
N LYS A 59 -17.60 3.67 -21.94
CA LYS A 59 -18.93 3.47 -22.51
C LYS A 59 -19.66 2.37 -21.74
N SER A 60 -20.99 2.37 -21.81
CA SER A 60 -21.82 1.27 -21.31
C SER A 60 -21.36 -0.07 -21.92
N ASN A 61 -21.34 -1.14 -21.16
CA ASN A 61 -20.81 -2.48 -21.46
C ASN A 61 -19.30 -2.62 -21.23
N LYS A 62 -18.98 -3.23 -20.10
CA LYS A 62 -17.63 -3.52 -19.68
C LYS A 62 -17.02 -4.63 -20.55
N ASN A 63 -16.04 -4.26 -21.35
CA ASN A 63 -15.19 -5.22 -22.06
C ASN A 63 -13.79 -4.63 -22.27
N ASP A 64 -12.79 -5.51 -22.45
CA ASP A 64 -11.37 -5.13 -22.59
C ASP A 64 -11.13 -4.06 -23.69
N PHE A 65 -11.92 -4.07 -24.77
CA PHE A 65 -11.77 -3.11 -25.87
C PHE A 65 -12.32 -1.72 -25.52
N ASN A 66 -13.43 -1.68 -24.79
CA ASN A 66 -14.02 -0.42 -24.32
C ASN A 66 -13.12 0.21 -23.25
N ASP A 67 -12.55 -0.62 -22.36
CA ASP A 67 -11.61 -0.18 -21.35
C ASP A 67 -10.34 0.40 -22.00
N ALA A 68 -9.77 -0.30 -22.99
CA ALA A 68 -8.62 0.21 -23.75
C ALA A 68 -8.93 1.52 -24.49
N ALA A 69 -10.13 1.64 -25.09
CA ALA A 69 -10.56 2.87 -25.77
C ALA A 69 -10.75 4.03 -24.79
N ALA A 70 -11.27 3.76 -23.56
CA ALA A 70 -11.40 4.76 -22.50
C ALA A 70 -10.04 5.24 -22.01
N ILE A 71 -9.08 4.33 -21.81
CA ILE A 71 -7.71 4.66 -21.42
C ILE A 71 -7.03 5.50 -22.50
N ALA A 72 -7.16 5.12 -23.78
CA ALA A 72 -6.60 5.87 -24.89
C ALA A 72 -7.20 7.30 -24.98
N LYS A 73 -8.53 7.43 -24.81
CA LYS A 73 -9.22 8.72 -24.77
C LYS A 73 -8.79 9.57 -23.58
N ALA A 74 -8.61 8.98 -22.40
CA ALA A 74 -8.09 9.68 -21.24
C ALA A 74 -6.65 10.12 -21.48
N GLY A 75 -5.79 9.23 -21.99
CA GLY A 75 -4.36 9.50 -22.26
C GLY A 75 -4.09 10.55 -23.33
N SER A 76 -5.03 10.76 -24.27
CA SER A 76 -4.91 11.80 -25.30
C SER A 76 -5.15 13.23 -24.78
N ARG A 77 -5.72 13.39 -23.56
CA ARG A 77 -5.94 14.71 -22.99
C ARG A 77 -4.62 15.30 -22.48
N GLY A 78 -4.30 16.53 -22.91
CA GLY A 78 -3.06 17.22 -22.52
C GLY A 78 -2.97 17.59 -21.04
N THR A 79 -4.12 17.73 -20.35
CA THR A 79 -4.23 18.12 -18.94
C THR A 79 -4.37 16.91 -17.99
N MET A 80 -4.21 15.67 -18.50
CA MET A 80 -4.39 14.47 -17.70
C MET A 80 -3.31 14.35 -16.61
N ARG A 81 -3.74 14.19 -15.38
CA ARG A 81 -2.84 13.89 -14.27
C ARG A 81 -2.45 12.41 -14.33
N CYS A 82 -1.18 12.15 -14.50
CA CYS A 82 -0.62 10.81 -14.55
C CYS A 82 0.12 10.48 -13.25
N VAL A 83 0.14 9.21 -12.88
CA VAL A 83 0.99 8.69 -11.81
C VAL A 83 2.41 8.58 -12.36
N SER A 84 3.38 9.08 -11.63
CA SER A 84 4.80 8.95 -12.00
C SER A 84 5.28 7.50 -11.89
N LEU A 85 6.23 7.14 -12.75
CA LEU A 85 6.96 5.88 -12.61
C LEU A 85 7.77 5.91 -11.32
N LYS A 86 7.67 4.83 -10.55
CA LYS A 86 8.39 4.66 -9.30
C LYS A 86 9.62 3.79 -9.52
N SER A 87 10.72 4.16 -8.86
CA SER A 87 11.91 3.30 -8.79
C SER A 87 11.59 2.00 -8.03
N HIS A 88 12.46 0.99 -8.18
CA HIS A 88 12.33 -0.25 -7.40
C HIS A 88 12.40 0.00 -5.90
N GLU A 89 13.25 0.93 -5.46
CA GLU A 89 13.35 1.32 -4.05
C GLU A 89 12.08 1.99 -3.53
N GLN A 90 11.49 2.91 -4.31
CA GLN A 90 10.22 3.54 -3.95
C GLN A 90 9.08 2.51 -3.80
N LEU A 91 9.03 1.52 -4.72
CA LEU A 91 8.07 0.43 -4.62
C LEU A 91 8.30 -0.46 -3.41
N ALA A 92 9.56 -0.78 -3.10
CA ALA A 92 9.91 -1.56 -1.91
C ALA A 92 9.50 -0.82 -0.63
N ARG A 93 9.83 0.47 -0.51
CA ARG A 93 9.41 1.32 0.62
C ARG A 93 7.88 1.36 0.76
N GLN A 94 7.16 1.56 -0.35
CA GLN A 94 5.70 1.55 -0.35
C GLN A 94 5.12 0.19 0.06
N ALA A 95 5.72 -0.90 -0.40
CA ALA A 95 5.33 -2.26 0.00
C ALA A 95 5.54 -2.49 1.50
N THR A 96 6.69 -2.06 2.05
CA THR A 96 6.96 -2.15 3.50
C THR A 96 5.91 -1.42 4.32
N HIS A 97 5.54 -0.20 3.92
CA HIS A 97 4.47 0.55 4.60
C HIS A 97 3.13 -0.17 4.55
N ARG A 98 2.74 -0.72 3.39
CA ARG A 98 1.47 -1.44 3.22
C ARG A 98 1.41 -2.72 4.04
N VAL A 99 2.49 -3.50 4.04
CA VAL A 99 2.58 -4.73 4.82
C VAL A 99 2.57 -4.41 6.32
N ARG A 100 3.34 -3.41 6.76
CA ARG A 100 3.35 -2.96 8.15
C ARG A 100 1.95 -2.49 8.60
N GLN A 101 1.26 -1.72 7.77
CA GLN A 101 -0.12 -1.27 8.06
C GLN A 101 -1.07 -2.45 8.20
N ARG A 102 -0.97 -3.44 7.31
CA ARG A 102 -1.76 -4.67 7.40
C ARG A 102 -1.53 -5.42 8.71
N PHE A 103 -0.28 -5.53 9.14
CA PHE A 103 0.02 -6.18 10.43
C PHE A 103 -0.52 -5.38 11.63
N ILE A 104 -0.53 -4.06 11.57
CA ILE A 104 -1.15 -3.22 12.61
C ILE A 104 -2.66 -3.48 12.70
N GLU A 105 -3.34 -3.51 11.56
CA GLU A 105 -4.77 -3.81 11.47
C GLU A 105 -5.10 -5.21 12.01
N GLU A 106 -4.32 -6.20 11.61
CA GLU A 106 -4.46 -7.60 12.05
C GLU A 106 -4.19 -7.73 13.56
N ARG A 107 -3.18 -7.06 14.09
CA ARG A 107 -2.89 -7.01 15.52
C ARG A 107 -4.07 -6.42 16.30
N THR A 108 -4.65 -5.34 15.81
CA THR A 108 -5.82 -4.70 16.43
C THR A 108 -7.05 -5.61 16.37
N ALA A 109 -7.30 -6.23 15.22
CA ALA A 109 -8.40 -7.18 15.06
C ALA A 109 -8.25 -8.39 16.00
N THR A 110 -7.01 -8.90 16.18
CA THR A 110 -6.72 -10.01 17.09
C THR A 110 -7.00 -9.65 18.55
N VAL A 111 -6.63 -8.44 18.99
CA VAL A 111 -6.97 -7.96 20.36
C VAL A 111 -8.47 -7.86 20.54
N ASN A 112 -9.17 -7.24 19.60
CA ASN A 112 -10.62 -7.08 19.67
C ASN A 112 -11.32 -8.44 19.72
N GLN A 113 -10.85 -9.42 18.95
CA GLN A 113 -11.37 -10.79 18.97
C GLN A 113 -11.15 -11.45 20.34
N MET A 114 -9.95 -11.33 20.92
CA MET A 114 -9.68 -11.88 22.26
C MET A 114 -10.56 -11.24 23.32
N CYS A 115 -10.70 -9.91 23.29
CA CYS A 115 -11.57 -9.19 24.23
C CYS A 115 -13.04 -9.60 24.09
N ALA A 116 -13.55 -9.76 22.87
CA ALA A 116 -14.91 -10.19 22.63
C ALA A 116 -15.16 -11.62 23.15
N LEU A 117 -14.23 -12.54 22.89
CA LEU A 117 -14.33 -13.92 23.39
C LEU A 117 -14.30 -13.99 24.93
N LEU A 118 -13.45 -13.20 25.59
CA LEU A 118 -13.37 -13.13 27.05
C LEU A 118 -14.63 -12.53 27.66
N LEU A 119 -15.22 -11.53 26.99
CA LEU A 119 -16.44 -10.88 27.45
C LEU A 119 -17.63 -11.83 27.54
N GLU A 120 -17.73 -12.84 26.66
CA GLU A 120 -18.77 -13.89 26.71
C GLU A 120 -18.69 -14.73 28.00
N TYR A 121 -17.52 -14.72 28.65
CA TYR A 121 -17.31 -15.35 29.97
C TYR A 121 -17.32 -14.34 31.14
N GLY A 122 -17.77 -13.11 30.90
CA GLY A 122 -17.82 -12.04 31.91
C GLY A 122 -16.44 -11.44 32.26
N ILE A 123 -15.39 -11.80 31.52
CA ILE A 123 -14.03 -11.32 31.76
C ILE A 123 -13.79 -10.06 30.93
N THR A 124 -13.63 -8.92 31.64
CA THR A 124 -13.35 -7.63 30.99
C THR A 124 -11.85 -7.34 30.99
N VAL A 125 -11.34 -6.88 29.85
CA VAL A 125 -9.95 -6.46 29.70
C VAL A 125 -9.89 -4.93 29.56
N PRO A 126 -9.12 -4.23 30.41
CA PRO A 126 -9.01 -2.79 30.29
C PRO A 126 -8.41 -2.33 28.95
N VAL A 127 -8.85 -1.19 28.44
CA VAL A 127 -8.42 -0.61 27.17
C VAL A 127 -6.96 -0.14 27.25
N GLY A 128 -6.20 -0.42 26.20
CA GLY A 128 -4.83 0.06 26.03
C GLY A 128 -3.81 -1.08 25.89
N ARG A 129 -2.91 -0.94 24.90
CA ARG A 129 -1.93 -1.98 24.55
C ARG A 129 -1.10 -2.43 25.75
N LYS A 130 -0.45 -1.49 26.46
CA LYS A 130 0.41 -1.78 27.61
C LYS A 130 -0.35 -2.40 28.77
N VAL A 131 -1.59 -1.99 28.97
CA VAL A 131 -2.47 -2.52 30.01
C VAL A 131 -2.88 -3.95 29.67
N PHE A 132 -3.24 -4.19 28.39
CA PHE A 132 -3.53 -5.50 27.87
C PHE A 132 -2.32 -6.46 28.05
N GLU A 133 -1.13 -6.05 27.60
CA GLU A 133 0.10 -6.84 27.74
C GLU A 133 0.36 -7.30 29.19
N ARG A 134 0.16 -6.40 30.14
CA ARG A 134 0.44 -6.65 31.55
C ARG A 134 -0.63 -7.54 32.21
N ASN A 135 -1.90 -7.30 31.92
CA ASN A 135 -3.00 -7.98 32.62
C ASN A 135 -3.38 -9.31 32.00
N PHE A 136 -3.10 -9.51 30.73
CA PHE A 136 -3.55 -10.69 30.00
C PHE A 136 -2.97 -12.04 30.51
N PRO A 137 -1.69 -12.14 30.94
CA PRO A 137 -1.18 -13.36 31.55
C PRO A 137 -1.99 -13.79 32.79
N CYS A 138 -2.31 -12.84 33.68
CA CYS A 138 -3.10 -13.12 34.89
C CYS A 138 -4.48 -13.70 34.56
N ILE A 139 -5.14 -13.24 33.48
CA ILE A 139 -6.43 -13.80 33.04
C ILE A 139 -6.31 -15.25 32.60
N LEU A 140 -5.20 -15.61 31.93
CA LEU A 140 -4.99 -16.98 31.48
C LEU A 140 -4.59 -17.92 32.64
N GLU A 141 -3.93 -17.40 33.68
CA GLU A 141 -3.44 -18.17 34.83
C GLU A 141 -4.51 -18.33 35.91
N ASP A 142 -5.51 -17.46 35.95
CA ASP A 142 -6.61 -17.52 36.92
C ASP A 142 -7.52 -18.72 36.64
N ALA A 143 -7.42 -19.74 37.49
CA ALA A 143 -8.22 -20.97 37.37
C ALA A 143 -9.68 -20.80 37.79
N GLU A 144 -10.00 -19.73 38.53
CA GLU A 144 -11.34 -19.50 39.11
C GLU A 144 -12.23 -18.60 38.25
N ASN A 145 -11.71 -18.04 37.16
CA ASN A 145 -12.44 -17.09 36.32
C ASN A 145 -13.48 -17.73 35.38
N GLY A 146 -13.75 -19.02 35.53
CA GLY A 146 -14.80 -19.74 34.77
C GLY A 146 -14.47 -19.98 33.28
N LEU A 147 -13.24 -19.63 32.82
CA LEU A 147 -12.83 -19.85 31.43
C LEU A 147 -12.49 -21.34 31.19
N PRO A 148 -13.17 -22.04 30.27
CA PRO A 148 -12.88 -23.45 30.00
C PRO A 148 -11.49 -23.65 29.39
N ASP A 149 -10.85 -24.80 29.64
CA ASP A 149 -9.50 -25.11 29.15
C ASP A 149 -9.35 -24.98 27.63
N PHE A 150 -10.38 -25.40 26.89
CA PHE A 150 -10.40 -25.21 25.43
C PHE A 150 -10.29 -23.74 25.05
N MET A 151 -11.02 -22.86 25.72
CA MET A 151 -11.00 -21.43 25.47
C MET A 151 -9.66 -20.80 25.90
N ARG A 152 -9.09 -21.25 27.04
CA ARG A 152 -7.72 -20.83 27.46
C ARG A 152 -6.71 -21.14 26.36
N SER A 153 -6.74 -22.35 25.82
CA SER A 153 -5.86 -22.77 24.72
C SER A 153 -6.04 -21.94 23.46
N LEU A 154 -7.28 -21.64 23.09
CA LEU A 154 -7.60 -20.82 21.92
C LEU A 154 -7.09 -19.38 22.08
N ILE A 155 -7.37 -18.78 23.22
CA ILE A 155 -6.96 -17.41 23.54
C ILE A 155 -5.43 -17.32 23.68
N PHE A 156 -4.76 -18.35 24.23
CA PHE A 156 -3.32 -18.42 24.25
C PHE A 156 -2.72 -18.41 22.85
N ARG A 157 -3.28 -19.15 21.88
CA ARG A 157 -2.85 -19.13 20.47
C ARG A 157 -3.03 -17.75 19.83
N LEU A 158 -4.15 -17.08 20.07
CA LEU A 158 -4.38 -15.73 19.60
C LEU A 158 -3.36 -14.74 20.19
N ARG A 159 -3.02 -14.88 21.49
CA ARG A 159 -1.97 -14.10 22.13
C ARG A 159 -0.62 -14.29 21.46
N GLN A 160 -0.23 -15.54 21.17
CA GLN A 160 1.04 -15.82 20.48
C GLN A 160 1.08 -15.13 19.10
N ARG A 161 -0.02 -15.21 18.35
CA ARG A 161 -0.15 -14.49 17.06
C ARG A 161 0.02 -12.98 17.24
N TRP A 162 -0.67 -12.41 18.22
CA TRP A 162 -0.60 -10.98 18.54
C TRP A 162 0.82 -10.51 18.89
N LEU A 163 1.56 -11.28 19.72
CA LEU A 163 2.95 -11.01 20.04
C LEU A 163 3.85 -11.08 18.80
N GLY A 164 3.69 -12.11 17.98
CA GLY A 164 4.43 -12.26 16.71
C GLY A 164 4.20 -11.10 15.74
N LEU A 165 2.96 -10.62 15.62
CA LEU A 165 2.64 -9.42 14.82
C LEU A 165 3.34 -8.17 15.39
N GLY A 166 3.45 -8.06 16.73
CA GLY A 166 4.19 -6.98 17.38
C GLY A 166 5.64 -6.93 16.93
N VAL A 167 6.35 -8.07 17.00
CA VAL A 167 7.74 -8.20 16.56
C VAL A 167 7.91 -7.80 15.10
N GLN A 168 7.07 -8.32 14.20
CA GLN A 168 7.12 -8.00 12.77
C GLN A 168 6.90 -6.52 12.48
N ILE A 169 5.99 -5.85 13.19
CA ILE A 169 5.74 -4.41 13.07
C ILE A 169 6.97 -3.62 13.52
N ASP A 170 7.60 -4.02 14.62
CA ASP A 170 8.76 -3.34 15.18
C ASP A 170 9.98 -3.50 14.25
N GLU A 171 10.23 -4.70 13.71
CA GLU A 171 11.28 -4.94 12.70
C GLU A 171 11.12 -4.06 11.46
N MET A 172 9.90 -4.00 10.89
CA MET A 172 9.62 -3.13 9.75
C MET A 172 9.78 -1.64 10.08
N SER A 173 9.43 -1.25 11.31
CA SER A 173 9.58 0.14 11.76
C SER A 173 11.05 0.52 11.90
N GLU A 174 11.91 -0.38 12.40
CA GLU A 174 13.35 -0.15 12.45
C GLU A 174 13.97 -0.08 11.06
N GLN A 175 13.56 -0.94 10.11
CA GLN A 175 14.00 -0.84 8.71
C GLN A 175 13.64 0.52 8.10
N LEU A 176 12.44 1.03 8.33
CA LEU A 176 12.02 2.35 7.87
C LEU A 176 12.80 3.49 8.53
N LYS A 177 13.18 3.35 9.81
CA LYS A 177 14.04 4.32 10.48
C LYS A 177 15.45 4.37 9.87
N LEU A 178 16.05 3.20 9.59
CA LEU A 178 17.36 3.13 8.93
C LEU A 178 17.32 3.78 7.54
N VAL A 179 16.28 3.51 6.76
CA VAL A 179 16.08 4.17 5.46
C VAL A 179 15.92 5.69 5.61
N SER A 180 15.18 6.13 6.64
CA SER A 180 14.97 7.56 6.92
C SER A 180 16.28 8.26 7.29
N SER A 181 17.11 7.65 8.11
CA SER A 181 18.38 8.23 8.54
C SER A 181 19.44 8.30 7.43
N ALA A 182 19.34 7.41 6.43
CA ALA A 182 20.26 7.36 5.29
C ALA A 182 19.88 8.30 4.13
N SER A 183 18.68 8.91 4.15
CA SER A 183 18.19 9.78 3.07
C SER A 183 18.17 11.24 3.51
N GLU A 184 18.86 12.11 2.79
CA GLU A 184 18.89 13.56 3.03
C GLU A 184 17.47 14.17 2.93
N GLU A 185 16.68 13.73 1.94
CA GLU A 185 15.30 14.20 1.78
C GLU A 185 14.44 13.82 3.00
N CYS A 186 14.64 12.59 3.55
CA CYS A 186 13.97 12.19 4.76
C CYS A 186 14.36 13.05 5.96
N GLN A 187 15.63 13.35 6.12
CA GLN A 187 16.14 14.19 7.20
C GLN A 187 15.56 15.62 7.11
N LEU A 188 15.52 16.18 5.90
CA LEU A 188 14.93 17.50 5.67
C LEU A 188 13.44 17.54 6.06
N ILE A 189 12.66 16.54 5.68
CA ILE A 189 11.23 16.48 6.03
C ILE A 189 11.05 16.22 7.53
N SER A 190 11.92 15.41 8.15
CA SER A 190 11.89 15.10 9.58
C SER A 190 12.25 16.31 10.46
N SER A 191 12.85 17.36 9.91
CA SER A 191 13.10 18.60 10.65
C SER A 191 11.80 19.34 11.04
N VAL A 192 10.68 19.00 10.40
CA VAL A 192 9.37 19.58 10.72
C VAL A 192 8.83 18.90 11.99
N PRO A 193 8.52 19.65 13.06
CA PRO A 193 7.98 19.08 14.29
C PRO A 193 6.73 18.23 14.06
N GLY A 194 6.70 17.03 14.63
CA GLY A 194 5.60 16.07 14.49
C GLY A 194 5.71 15.11 13.28
N ILE A 195 6.68 15.30 12.39
CA ILE A 195 6.92 14.39 11.27
C ILE A 195 8.03 13.40 11.63
N GLY A 196 7.65 12.15 11.90
CA GLY A 196 8.60 11.07 12.20
C GLY A 196 8.98 10.25 10.96
N SER A 197 9.93 9.29 11.14
CA SER A 197 10.48 8.44 10.08
C SER A 197 9.43 7.70 9.24
N ASN A 198 8.34 7.24 9.87
CA ASN A 198 7.27 6.56 9.16
C ASN A 198 6.53 7.49 8.16
N ILE A 199 6.24 8.73 8.59
CA ILE A 199 5.58 9.72 7.73
C ILE A 199 6.51 10.14 6.60
N THR A 200 7.76 10.42 6.91
CA THR A 200 8.78 10.87 5.94
C THR A 200 9.03 9.84 4.85
N THR A 201 9.29 8.58 5.23
CA THR A 201 9.55 7.50 4.28
C THR A 201 8.30 7.16 3.46
N GLY A 202 7.09 7.23 4.06
CA GLY A 202 5.83 7.07 3.36
C GLY A 202 5.58 8.17 2.33
N LEU A 203 5.84 9.43 2.71
CA LEU A 203 5.71 10.58 1.81
C LEU A 203 6.64 10.45 0.60
N ILE A 204 7.92 10.17 0.83
CA ILE A 204 8.91 10.00 -0.27
C ILE A 204 8.57 8.78 -1.14
N ALA A 205 8.10 7.68 -0.56
CA ALA A 205 7.66 6.52 -1.34
C ALA A 205 6.44 6.83 -2.24
N ALA A 206 5.58 7.75 -1.82
CA ALA A 206 4.41 8.15 -2.58
C ALA A 206 4.72 9.22 -3.63
N VAL A 207 5.45 10.26 -3.23
CA VAL A 207 5.70 11.48 -4.03
C VAL A 207 6.95 11.36 -4.89
N GLY A 208 7.96 10.61 -4.44
CA GLY A 208 9.27 10.56 -5.08
C GLY A 208 9.97 11.91 -4.99
N SER A 209 10.60 12.34 -6.09
CA SER A 209 11.30 13.63 -6.17
C SER A 209 10.40 14.87 -6.15
N GLY A 210 9.08 14.69 -6.16
CA GLY A 210 8.13 15.80 -6.17
C GLY A 210 8.08 16.65 -7.44
N LYS A 211 8.93 16.38 -8.43
CA LYS A 211 9.04 17.17 -9.68
C LYS A 211 7.74 17.24 -10.49
N GLN A 212 6.82 16.28 -10.30
CA GLN A 212 5.50 16.27 -10.92
C GLN A 212 4.54 17.32 -10.36
N PHE A 213 4.84 17.93 -9.21
CA PHE A 213 4.00 18.92 -8.57
C PHE A 213 4.54 20.33 -8.77
N LYS A 214 3.75 21.19 -9.42
CA LYS A 214 4.12 22.61 -9.61
C LYS A 214 4.01 23.43 -8.31
N ARG A 215 3.21 23.00 -7.34
CA ARG A 215 2.98 23.67 -6.04
C ARG A 215 2.68 22.60 -4.96
N GLY A 216 3.12 22.84 -3.71
CA GLY A 216 2.92 21.91 -2.60
C GLY A 216 1.44 21.57 -2.30
N ARG A 217 0.52 22.51 -2.48
CA ARG A 217 -0.92 22.27 -2.35
C ARG A 217 -1.47 21.19 -3.30
N VAL A 218 -0.89 21.06 -4.49
CA VAL A 218 -1.32 20.07 -5.48
C VAL A 218 -0.92 18.66 -5.04
N CYS A 219 0.15 18.52 -4.26
CA CYS A 219 0.57 17.26 -3.68
C CYS A 219 -0.46 16.73 -2.66
N LEU A 220 -1.02 17.58 -1.82
CA LEU A 220 -2.00 17.20 -0.79
C LEU A 220 -3.30 16.64 -1.38
N HIS A 221 -3.78 17.17 -2.50
CA HIS A 221 -5.00 16.69 -3.18
C HIS A 221 -4.82 15.43 -4.02
N SER A 222 -3.64 14.85 -4.09
CA SER A 222 -3.38 13.60 -4.83
C SER A 222 -3.48 12.35 -3.95
N TRP A 223 -3.85 12.51 -2.67
CA TRP A 223 -3.91 11.44 -1.67
C TRP A 223 -5.33 10.90 -1.41
N ASP A 224 -6.35 11.55 -1.97
CA ASP A 224 -7.74 11.10 -2.01
C ASP A 224 -7.95 10.20 -3.26
#